data_9d4b7d7f0eedaaf6804f6e1945160eb3
#
_entry.id   9d4b7d7f0eedaaf6804f6e1945160eb3
#
_cell.length_a   1.000
_cell.length_b   1.000
_cell.length_c   1.000
_cell.angle_alpha   90.00
_cell.angle_beta   90.00
_cell.angle_gamma   90.00
#
_symmetry.space_group_name_H-M   'P 1'
#
loop_
_entity.id
_entity.type
_entity.pdbx_description
1 polymer ?
#
loop_
_entity_poly.entity_id
_entity_poly.type
_entity_poly.pdbx_seq_one_letter_code
_entity_poly.pdbx_strand_id
1 'polypeptide(L)'
;MKLLYTVISLIFLFTYPAWAQQHEIFNQRIRTLQVVGGTNWLSLPVSSLGGEPIHIDFDDMTHDYHRYSYKIEHCDANWNVSSSLFESDYMRGFNGNQIIEDVKQSINTNHPYTHYHLAIPNADCQLTMSGNYRLTVYDDNAENEEEGKMFTACWMITEPQPLVKLKIEATSTTDIDIQKDHQQLKMELDHSQLRITHPNQLNIVVLQNGRWDNAVINPKPDYLSAGKMNWQHVRALIFDAGNEYRKFEFLDTDHPTMGIDAIDWDGSDYQVKVMTDSPRPNYVYDEAAKGSFYIRNSDNVENNNTCEYAQIHFTLKAPKLPGDVYLNADWTYGRFLPEYRMEYDEMTKTYHARLFMKQGYYSYQYLMKMEDGSIRLLPSEGNFYQTQNKYNVLVYYRAQSDRTDRLVGYGELK
;
A
#
# COMPACT_ATOMS: atom_id res chain seq x y z
N MET A 1 23.97 50.04 30.24
CA MET A 1 22.65 49.55 29.89
C MET A 1 22.78 48.73 28.60
N LYS A 2 22.99 47.42 28.70
CA LYS A 2 23.11 46.51 27.55
C LYS A 2 21.74 45.82 27.35
N LEU A 3 21.08 46.12 26.24
CA LEU A 3 19.85 45.44 25.83
C LEU A 3 20.24 44.05 25.27
N LEU A 4 19.72 43.04 25.97
CA LEU A 4 19.81 41.62 25.55
C LEU A 4 18.62 41.35 24.60
N TYR A 5 18.86 41.18 23.31
CA TYR A 5 17.85 40.71 22.38
C TYR A 5 17.82 39.18 22.42
N THR A 6 16.79 38.63 23.01
CA THR A 6 16.48 37.20 22.98
C THR A 6 15.73 36.92 21.66
N VAL A 7 16.39 36.30 20.71
CA VAL A 7 15.76 35.79 19.47
C VAL A 7 15.08 34.48 19.84
N ILE A 8 13.76 34.49 19.95
CA ILE A 8 12.94 33.26 20.05
C ILE A 8 12.80 32.75 18.63
N SER A 9 13.56 31.69 18.31
CA SER A 9 13.41 30.93 17.09
C SER A 9 12.17 30.04 17.22
N LEU A 10 11.07 30.44 16.58
CA LEU A 10 9.86 29.64 16.48
C LEU A 10 10.12 28.52 15.47
N ILE A 11 10.46 27.33 15.96
CA ILE A 11 10.53 26.13 15.14
C ILE A 11 9.05 25.73 14.84
N PHE A 12 8.58 26.10 13.66
CA PHE A 12 7.36 25.51 13.11
C PHE A 12 7.66 24.05 12.76
N LEU A 13 7.34 23.14 13.66
CA LEU A 13 7.16 21.74 13.36
C LEU A 13 5.93 21.64 12.45
N PHE A 14 6.14 21.62 11.15
CA PHE A 14 5.14 21.17 10.19
C PHE A 14 4.95 19.66 10.44
N THR A 15 4.07 19.32 11.34
CA THR A 15 3.51 17.96 11.37
C THR A 15 2.64 17.84 10.14
N TYR A 16 3.18 17.27 9.06
CA TYR A 16 2.33 16.77 7.99
C TYR A 16 1.39 15.75 8.60
N PRO A 17 0.07 15.90 8.45
CA PRO A 17 -0.84 14.85 8.88
C PRO A 17 -0.48 13.59 8.08
N ALA A 18 -0.09 12.55 8.78
CA ALA A 18 0.18 11.25 8.17
C ALA A 18 -1.17 10.61 7.77
N TRP A 19 -1.73 11.07 6.66
CA TRP A 19 -2.88 10.47 6.03
C TRP A 19 -2.38 9.29 5.21
N ALA A 20 -2.11 8.16 5.82
CA ALA A 20 -1.63 7.02 5.07
C ALA A 20 -2.08 5.72 5.72
N GLN A 21 -2.73 4.87 4.95
CA GLN A 21 -2.72 3.45 5.21
C GLN A 21 -1.26 3.01 5.24
N GLN A 22 -0.80 2.46 6.34
CA GLN A 22 0.57 1.98 6.43
C GLN A 22 0.59 0.60 7.07
N HIS A 23 0.98 -0.40 6.26
CA HIS A 23 1.54 -1.59 6.82
C HIS A 23 2.94 -1.25 7.35
N GLU A 24 3.32 -1.77 8.49
CA GLU A 24 4.62 -1.51 9.08
C GLU A 24 5.16 -2.76 9.77
N ILE A 25 6.36 -3.16 9.39
CA ILE A 25 7.07 -4.26 10.04
C ILE A 25 8.06 -3.67 11.04
N PHE A 26 7.96 -4.04 12.31
CA PHE A 26 8.83 -3.57 13.38
C PHE A 26 9.96 -4.54 13.68
N ASN A 27 9.74 -5.84 13.46
CA ASN A 27 10.72 -6.88 13.71
C ASN A 27 11.23 -7.51 12.41
N GLN A 28 12.57 -7.53 12.23
CA GLN A 28 13.22 -7.99 11.00
C GLN A 28 13.02 -9.49 10.69
N ARG A 29 12.60 -10.30 11.67
CA ARG A 29 12.26 -11.70 11.41
C ARG A 29 10.95 -11.88 10.64
N ILE A 30 10.09 -10.86 10.62
CA ILE A 30 8.84 -10.87 9.85
C ILE A 30 9.14 -10.46 8.41
N ARG A 31 8.67 -11.26 7.45
CA ARG A 31 8.81 -11.04 6.02
C ARG A 31 7.49 -11.29 5.29
N THR A 32 7.43 -10.81 4.06
CA THR A 32 6.36 -11.10 3.08
C THR A 32 4.96 -10.86 3.65
N LEU A 33 4.79 -9.74 4.41
CA LEU A 33 3.47 -9.35 4.87
C LEU A 33 2.59 -9.00 3.67
N GLN A 34 1.49 -9.73 3.50
CA GLN A 34 0.49 -9.50 2.45
C GLN A 34 -0.90 -9.34 3.08
N VAL A 35 -1.66 -8.34 2.64
CA VAL A 35 -3.02 -8.07 3.11
C VAL A 35 -3.94 -7.96 1.91
N VAL A 36 -4.90 -8.88 1.78
CA VAL A 36 -5.74 -9.02 0.59
C VAL A 36 -7.21 -9.07 0.98
N GLY A 37 -8.06 -8.31 0.29
CA GLY A 37 -9.51 -8.40 0.41
C GLY A 37 -10.07 -9.53 -0.45
N GLY A 38 -10.61 -10.58 0.17
CA GLY A 38 -11.06 -11.79 -0.55
C GLY A 38 -9.92 -12.43 -1.34
N THR A 39 -10.13 -12.64 -2.64
CA THR A 39 -9.13 -13.23 -3.53
C THR A 39 -8.47 -12.21 -4.46
N ASN A 40 -8.81 -10.93 -4.34
CA ASN A 40 -8.37 -9.89 -5.28
C ASN A 40 -7.07 -9.21 -4.83
N TRP A 41 -5.94 -9.87 -5.07
CA TRP A 41 -4.60 -9.35 -4.76
C TRP A 41 -4.18 -8.14 -5.61
N LEU A 42 -4.96 -7.79 -6.64
CA LEU A 42 -4.70 -6.65 -7.52
C LEU A 42 -5.34 -5.33 -7.07
N SER A 43 -6.13 -5.34 -6.00
CA SER A 43 -6.85 -4.17 -5.49
C SER A 43 -6.41 -3.82 -4.07
N LEU A 44 -6.78 -2.64 -3.60
CA LEU A 44 -6.63 -2.28 -2.20
C LEU A 44 -7.31 -3.35 -1.31
N PRO A 45 -6.82 -3.58 -0.08
CA PRO A 45 -7.44 -4.50 0.87
C PRO A 45 -8.76 -3.94 1.39
N VAL A 46 -9.79 -4.00 0.56
CA VAL A 46 -11.14 -3.52 0.85
C VAL A 46 -12.09 -4.70 0.77
N SER A 47 -12.97 -4.83 1.76
CA SER A 47 -14.10 -5.74 1.74
C SER A 47 -15.36 -5.02 2.23
N SER A 48 -16.51 -5.70 2.23
CA SER A 48 -17.75 -5.15 2.80
C SER A 48 -18.12 -5.86 4.10
N LEU A 49 -18.91 -5.21 4.94
CA LEU A 49 -19.49 -5.88 6.12
C LEU A 49 -20.30 -7.10 5.67
N GLY A 50 -19.91 -8.27 6.20
CA GLY A 50 -20.49 -9.56 5.82
C GLY A 50 -20.06 -10.09 4.44
N GLY A 51 -19.09 -9.44 3.78
CA GLY A 51 -18.47 -9.90 2.54
C GLY A 51 -17.35 -10.92 2.75
N GLU A 52 -16.50 -11.07 1.74
CA GLU A 52 -15.33 -11.94 1.82
C GLU A 52 -14.34 -11.46 2.89
N PRO A 53 -13.60 -12.39 3.54
CA PRO A 53 -12.64 -12.00 4.58
C PRO A 53 -11.46 -11.22 4.02
N ILE A 54 -10.82 -10.47 4.88
CA ILE A 54 -9.47 -9.94 4.66
C ILE A 54 -8.49 -11.03 5.06
N HIS A 55 -7.58 -11.40 4.17
CA HIS A 55 -6.50 -12.34 4.40
C HIS A 55 -5.22 -11.61 4.73
N ILE A 56 -4.55 -12.01 5.79
CA ILE A 56 -3.28 -11.46 6.27
C ILE A 56 -2.30 -12.62 6.37
N ASP A 57 -1.31 -12.60 5.50
CA ASP A 57 -0.27 -13.61 5.38
C ASP A 57 1.10 -13.02 5.72
N PHE A 58 1.93 -13.73 6.45
CA PHE A 58 3.29 -13.33 6.74
C PHE A 58 4.17 -14.53 7.10
N ASP A 59 5.47 -14.35 6.97
CA ASP A 59 6.47 -15.36 7.31
C ASP A 59 7.34 -14.89 8.48
N ASP A 60 7.62 -15.82 9.42
CA ASP A 60 8.63 -15.70 10.47
C ASP A 60 9.87 -16.50 10.05
N MET A 61 11.00 -15.81 9.94
CA MET A 61 12.26 -16.40 9.46
C MET A 61 13.00 -17.27 10.49
N THR A 62 12.42 -17.52 11.65
CA THR A 62 13.04 -18.38 12.68
C THR A 62 12.80 -19.87 12.48
N HIS A 63 11.85 -20.25 11.64
CA HIS A 63 11.37 -21.63 11.41
C HIS A 63 10.84 -22.33 12.67
N ASP A 64 10.64 -21.58 13.75
CA ASP A 64 10.03 -22.06 14.99
C ASP A 64 8.57 -21.63 15.08
N TYR A 65 7.79 -22.33 15.89
CA TYR A 65 6.45 -21.87 16.23
C TYR A 65 6.55 -20.76 17.28
N HIS A 66 6.06 -19.57 16.93
CA HIS A 66 5.86 -18.48 17.88
C HIS A 66 4.36 -18.29 18.13
N ARG A 67 4.00 -18.06 19.39
CA ARG A 67 2.64 -17.71 19.75
C ARG A 67 2.43 -16.23 19.46
N TYR A 68 1.81 -15.94 18.33
CA TYR A 68 1.42 -14.60 17.96
C TYR A 68 -0.01 -14.29 18.37
N SER A 69 -0.19 -13.20 19.11
CA SER A 69 -1.50 -12.62 19.39
C SER A 69 -1.70 -11.36 18.56
N TYR A 70 -2.98 -10.97 18.36
CA TYR A 70 -3.31 -9.78 17.62
C TYR A 70 -4.39 -8.96 18.30
N LYS A 71 -4.35 -7.65 18.06
CA LYS A 71 -5.34 -6.67 18.46
C LYS A 71 -5.84 -5.92 17.25
N ILE A 72 -7.16 -5.71 17.16
CA ILE A 72 -7.80 -4.95 16.08
C ILE A 72 -8.33 -3.63 16.64
N GLU A 73 -8.06 -2.54 15.94
CA GLU A 73 -8.51 -1.20 16.27
C GLU A 73 -9.24 -0.59 15.06
N HIS A 74 -10.39 0.03 15.31
CA HIS A 74 -11.07 0.84 14.31
C HIS A 74 -10.38 2.20 14.19
N CYS A 75 -10.22 2.71 12.96
CA CYS A 75 -9.63 4.00 12.67
C CYS A 75 -10.60 4.91 11.90
N ASP A 76 -10.46 6.21 12.09
CA ASP A 76 -11.16 7.23 11.31
C ASP A 76 -10.62 7.33 9.86
N ALA A 77 -11.17 8.23 9.04
CA ALA A 77 -10.74 8.44 7.66
C ALA A 77 -9.25 8.79 7.55
N ASN A 78 -8.65 9.34 8.59
CA ASN A 78 -7.24 9.75 8.65
C ASN A 78 -6.31 8.66 9.23
N TRP A 79 -6.82 7.45 9.43
CA TRP A 79 -6.11 6.33 10.06
C TRP A 79 -5.74 6.55 11.54
N ASN A 80 -6.31 7.58 12.20
CA ASN A 80 -6.19 7.70 13.65
C ASN A 80 -7.13 6.69 14.33
N VAL A 81 -6.64 6.07 15.39
CA VAL A 81 -7.49 5.17 16.20
C VAL A 81 -8.72 5.92 16.71
N SER A 82 -9.88 5.34 16.51
CA SER A 82 -11.17 5.88 16.96
C SER A 82 -11.32 5.73 18.48
N SER A 83 -10.54 6.50 19.25
CA SER A 83 -10.42 6.40 20.71
C SER A 83 -11.72 6.61 21.49
N SER A 84 -12.74 7.15 20.85
CA SER A 84 -14.09 7.33 21.45
C SER A 84 -14.98 6.08 21.32
N LEU A 85 -14.52 5.05 20.60
CA LEU A 85 -15.21 3.77 20.47
C LEU A 85 -14.67 2.75 21.46
N PHE A 86 -15.57 1.92 21.98
CA PHE A 86 -15.22 0.68 22.66
C PHE A 86 -15.10 -0.44 21.60
N GLU A 87 -14.32 -1.47 21.90
CA GLU A 87 -14.15 -2.62 21.00
C GLU A 87 -15.51 -3.26 20.62
N SER A 88 -16.44 -3.35 21.57
CA SER A 88 -17.80 -3.85 21.36
C SER A 88 -18.66 -3.01 20.39
N ASP A 89 -18.26 -1.77 20.05
CA ASP A 89 -18.98 -0.93 19.13
C ASP A 89 -18.72 -1.36 17.65
N TYR A 90 -17.52 -1.86 17.36
CA TYR A 90 -17.10 -2.20 16.00
C TYR A 90 -16.78 -3.69 15.78
N MET A 91 -16.73 -4.49 16.86
CA MET A 91 -16.42 -5.92 16.79
C MET A 91 -17.29 -6.73 17.75
N ARG A 92 -17.66 -7.94 17.35
CA ARG A 92 -18.29 -8.95 18.20
C ARG A 92 -17.42 -10.21 18.22
N GLY A 93 -17.40 -10.89 19.36
CA GLY A 93 -16.63 -12.12 19.59
C GLY A 93 -15.88 -12.06 20.89
N PHE A 94 -14.73 -12.70 20.95
CA PHE A 94 -13.91 -12.73 22.16
C PHE A 94 -13.19 -11.38 22.37
N ASN A 95 -13.32 -10.81 23.57
CA ASN A 95 -12.64 -9.58 23.93
C ASN A 95 -11.23 -9.91 24.46
N GLY A 96 -10.21 -9.30 23.87
CA GLY A 96 -8.81 -9.46 24.26
C GLY A 96 -7.91 -9.87 23.10
N ASN A 97 -6.65 -10.17 23.42
CA ASN A 97 -5.69 -10.61 22.41
C ASN A 97 -6.06 -12.01 21.93
N GLN A 98 -6.28 -12.14 20.63
CA GLN A 98 -6.57 -13.41 19.98
C GLN A 98 -5.30 -14.00 19.38
N ILE A 99 -5.22 -15.30 19.23
CA ILE A 99 -4.04 -16.03 18.77
C ILE A 99 -4.21 -16.38 17.30
N ILE A 100 -3.11 -16.31 16.55
CA ILE A 100 -3.05 -16.79 15.17
C ILE A 100 -2.76 -18.30 15.21
N GLU A 101 -3.73 -19.11 14.76
CA GLU A 101 -3.65 -20.57 14.85
C GLU A 101 -3.30 -21.27 13.53
N ASP A 102 -3.53 -20.62 12.38
CA ASP A 102 -3.18 -21.19 11.06
C ASP A 102 -1.70 -20.97 10.78
N VAL A 103 -0.91 -22.01 11.01
CA VAL A 103 0.56 -21.99 11.00
C VAL A 103 1.09 -23.18 10.22
N LYS A 104 2.05 -22.93 9.30
CA LYS A 104 2.72 -23.96 8.52
C LYS A 104 4.21 -23.70 8.44
N GLN A 105 5.03 -24.69 8.76
CA GLN A 105 6.47 -24.61 8.51
C GLN A 105 6.78 -24.78 7.02
N SER A 106 7.81 -24.10 6.55
CA SER A 106 8.29 -24.26 5.17
C SER A 106 8.84 -25.66 4.91
N ILE A 107 8.70 -26.10 3.67
CA ILE A 107 9.09 -27.45 3.23
C ILE A 107 10.05 -27.31 2.05
N ASN A 108 11.20 -27.99 2.13
CA ASN A 108 12.21 -28.04 1.06
C ASN A 108 12.75 -26.68 0.65
N THR A 109 12.82 -25.73 1.56
CA THR A 109 13.41 -24.40 1.35
C THR A 109 14.82 -24.34 1.94
N ASN A 110 15.72 -23.62 1.25
CA ASN A 110 17.07 -23.36 1.75
C ASN A 110 17.04 -22.38 2.94
N HIS A 111 16.16 -21.38 2.86
CA HIS A 111 15.85 -20.50 3.98
C HIS A 111 14.57 -20.98 4.67
N PRO A 112 14.66 -21.70 5.78
CA PRO A 112 13.49 -22.18 6.49
C PRO A 112 12.74 -21.01 7.14
N TYR A 113 11.41 -21.04 7.13
CA TYR A 113 10.52 -20.07 7.77
C TYR A 113 9.26 -20.74 8.27
N THR A 114 8.51 -20.04 9.10
CA THR A 114 7.16 -20.44 9.51
C THR A 114 6.14 -19.45 8.92
N HIS A 115 5.24 -19.96 8.13
CA HIS A 115 4.15 -19.18 7.52
C HIS A 115 2.95 -19.10 8.46
N TYR A 116 2.38 -17.91 8.62
CA TYR A 116 1.17 -17.62 9.39
C TYR A 116 0.10 -17.02 8.49
N HIS A 117 -1.12 -17.48 8.66
CA HIS A 117 -2.29 -16.97 7.96
C HIS A 117 -3.39 -16.57 8.95
N LEU A 118 -4.03 -15.42 8.70
CA LEU A 118 -5.17 -14.94 9.47
C LEU A 118 -6.24 -14.39 8.52
N ALA A 119 -7.47 -14.86 8.69
CA ALA A 119 -8.64 -14.32 7.99
C ALA A 119 -9.51 -13.49 8.95
N ILE A 120 -9.94 -12.30 8.56
CA ILE A 120 -10.85 -11.42 9.32
C ILE A 120 -12.02 -11.03 8.39
N PRO A 121 -13.29 -11.28 8.79
CA PRO A 121 -13.75 -11.88 10.05
C PRO A 121 -13.47 -13.40 10.14
N ASN A 122 -13.43 -13.91 11.37
CA ASN A 122 -13.34 -15.33 11.69
C ASN A 122 -14.35 -15.69 12.79
N ALA A 123 -14.28 -16.91 13.34
CA ALA A 123 -15.23 -17.39 14.36
C ALA A 123 -15.22 -16.52 15.63
N ASP A 124 -14.05 -15.99 16.00
CA ASP A 124 -13.82 -15.25 17.24
C ASP A 124 -13.85 -13.72 17.04
N CYS A 125 -13.87 -13.25 15.80
CA CYS A 125 -13.87 -11.84 15.47
C CYS A 125 -14.81 -11.53 14.31
N GLN A 126 -15.93 -10.86 14.60
CA GLN A 126 -16.92 -10.41 13.62
C GLN A 126 -16.98 -8.89 13.61
N LEU A 127 -16.60 -8.25 12.50
CA LEU A 127 -16.69 -6.80 12.34
C LEU A 127 -18.15 -6.36 12.18
N THR A 128 -18.52 -5.26 12.87
CA THR A 128 -19.91 -4.75 12.91
C THR A 128 -20.04 -3.32 12.42
N MET A 129 -18.93 -2.67 12.11
CA MET A 129 -18.88 -1.27 11.65
C MET A 129 -18.02 -1.15 10.39
N SER A 130 -18.43 -0.31 9.44
CA SER A 130 -17.60 0.06 8.30
C SER A 130 -16.57 1.12 8.70
N GLY A 131 -15.45 1.19 7.97
CA GLY A 131 -14.38 2.15 8.23
C GLY A 131 -13.01 1.55 7.98
N ASN A 132 -11.99 2.19 8.51
CA ASN A 132 -10.62 1.71 8.45
C ASN A 132 -10.30 0.85 9.68
N TYR A 133 -9.48 -0.17 9.46
CA TYR A 133 -9.04 -1.07 10.51
C TYR A 133 -7.54 -1.23 10.52
N ARG A 134 -6.96 -1.28 11.71
CA ARG A 134 -5.57 -1.59 11.95
C ARG A 134 -5.46 -2.78 12.89
N LEU A 135 -4.76 -3.81 12.45
CA LEU A 135 -4.37 -4.94 13.27
C LEU A 135 -2.91 -4.77 13.67
N THR A 136 -2.60 -5.02 14.93
CA THR A 136 -1.23 -5.12 15.42
C THR A 136 -0.99 -6.53 15.93
N VAL A 137 0.09 -7.16 15.49
CA VAL A 137 0.50 -8.50 15.91
C VAL A 137 1.63 -8.40 16.91
N TYR A 138 1.55 -9.22 17.95
CA TYR A 138 2.50 -9.27 19.06
C TYR A 138 3.03 -10.70 19.27
N ASP A 139 4.29 -10.82 19.63
CA ASP A 139 4.87 -12.06 20.17
C ASP A 139 4.58 -12.14 21.68
N ASP A 140 3.78 -13.11 22.08
CA ASP A 140 3.42 -13.32 23.48
C ASP A 140 4.58 -13.73 24.39
N ASN A 141 5.73 -14.11 23.81
CA ASN A 141 6.93 -14.50 24.55
C ASN A 141 7.87 -13.32 24.82
N ALA A 142 7.57 -12.12 24.32
CA ALA A 142 8.38 -10.93 24.57
C ALA A 142 8.27 -10.46 26.01
N GLU A 143 9.30 -9.77 26.52
CA GLU A 143 9.34 -9.26 27.90
C GLU A 143 8.30 -8.16 28.15
N ASN A 144 7.97 -7.38 27.13
CA ASN A 144 6.97 -6.32 27.19
C ASN A 144 6.28 -6.13 25.83
N GLU A 145 5.16 -5.41 25.83
CA GLU A 145 4.32 -5.19 24.64
C GLU A 145 5.05 -4.46 23.50
N GLU A 146 5.92 -3.50 23.82
CA GLU A 146 6.65 -2.72 22.80
C GLU A 146 7.68 -3.60 22.07
N GLU A 147 8.42 -4.43 22.80
CA GLU A 147 9.37 -5.40 22.21
C GLU A 147 8.66 -6.53 21.47
N GLY A 148 7.47 -6.90 21.96
CA GLY A 148 6.62 -7.92 21.34
C GLY A 148 5.97 -7.49 20.03
N LYS A 149 5.95 -6.21 19.70
CA LYS A 149 5.29 -5.70 18.53
C LYS A 149 6.00 -6.12 17.24
N MET A 150 5.32 -6.92 16.42
CA MET A 150 5.90 -7.50 15.21
C MET A 150 5.61 -6.67 13.97
N PHE A 151 4.33 -6.39 13.70
CA PHE A 151 3.91 -5.56 12.57
C PHE A 151 2.51 -4.98 12.78
N THR A 152 2.15 -4.03 11.94
CA THR A 152 0.77 -3.58 11.75
C THR A 152 0.29 -3.88 10.33
N ALA A 153 -0.96 -4.33 10.21
CA ALA A 153 -1.68 -4.51 8.96
C ALA A 153 -2.90 -3.60 8.92
N CYS A 154 -3.18 -3.00 7.77
CA CYS A 154 -4.27 -2.03 7.59
C CYS A 154 -5.18 -2.47 6.45
N TRP A 155 -6.50 -2.34 6.62
CA TRP A 155 -7.49 -2.62 5.60
C TRP A 155 -8.74 -1.76 5.78
N MET A 156 -9.69 -1.88 4.87
CA MET A 156 -10.90 -1.07 4.87
C MET A 156 -12.14 -1.96 4.72
N ILE A 157 -13.20 -1.61 5.45
CA ILE A 157 -14.49 -2.29 5.38
C ILE A 157 -15.57 -1.29 4.97
N THR A 158 -16.25 -1.57 3.88
CA THR A 158 -17.37 -0.75 3.41
C THR A 158 -18.70 -1.18 4.04
N GLU A 159 -19.71 -0.33 3.91
CA GLU A 159 -21.08 -0.74 4.17
C GLU A 159 -21.48 -1.94 3.29
N PRO A 160 -22.44 -2.80 3.74
CA PRO A 160 -22.90 -3.94 2.94
C PRO A 160 -23.55 -3.52 1.61
N GLN A 161 -24.16 -2.35 1.62
CA GLN A 161 -24.70 -1.67 0.44
C GLN A 161 -24.16 -0.24 0.40
N PRO A 162 -23.65 0.23 -0.73
CA PRO A 162 -23.19 1.60 -0.84
C PRO A 162 -24.28 2.61 -0.50
N LEU A 163 -24.00 3.52 0.43
CA LEU A 163 -24.92 4.61 0.80
C LEU A 163 -24.78 5.83 -0.12
N VAL A 164 -23.83 5.78 -1.05
CA VAL A 164 -23.61 6.80 -2.07
C VAL A 164 -23.45 6.12 -3.43
N LYS A 165 -23.77 6.87 -4.52
CA LYS A 165 -23.48 6.42 -5.89
C LYS A 165 -22.32 7.22 -6.42
N LEU A 166 -21.27 6.57 -6.80
CA LEU A 166 -20.04 7.16 -7.29
C LEU A 166 -19.84 6.81 -8.76
N LYS A 167 -19.63 7.82 -9.60
CA LYS A 167 -19.20 7.67 -10.99
C LYS A 167 -17.82 8.29 -11.13
N ILE A 168 -16.90 7.55 -11.73
CA ILE A 168 -15.49 7.93 -11.89
C ILE A 168 -15.14 7.80 -13.38
N GLU A 169 -14.43 8.78 -13.91
CA GLU A 169 -13.92 8.79 -15.27
C GLU A 169 -12.53 9.42 -15.28
N ALA A 170 -11.56 8.80 -15.94
CA ALA A 170 -10.25 9.37 -16.20
C ALA A 170 -10.15 9.86 -17.64
N THR A 171 -9.56 11.04 -17.85
CA THR A 171 -9.38 11.62 -19.17
C THR A 171 -7.94 12.11 -19.36
N SER A 172 -7.42 11.94 -20.57
CA SER A 172 -6.16 12.51 -21.03
C SER A 172 -6.28 13.92 -21.61
N THR A 173 -7.52 14.44 -21.71
CA THR A 173 -7.79 15.86 -21.97
C THR A 173 -7.96 16.55 -20.64
N THR A 174 -6.87 17.08 -20.12
CA THR A 174 -6.82 17.72 -18.81
C THR A 174 -6.99 19.23 -18.90
N ASP A 175 -7.19 19.90 -17.78
CA ASP A 175 -7.26 21.38 -17.72
C ASP A 175 -5.90 22.07 -17.86
N ILE A 176 -4.79 21.32 -18.00
CA ILE A 176 -3.44 21.84 -18.17
C ILE A 176 -2.78 21.39 -19.49
N ASP A 177 -3.12 20.21 -20.00
CA ASP A 177 -2.60 19.69 -21.25
C ASP A 177 -3.60 18.75 -21.94
N ILE A 178 -3.32 18.38 -23.18
CA ILE A 178 -4.13 17.47 -23.97
C ILE A 178 -3.23 16.37 -24.49
N GLN A 179 -3.48 15.12 -24.07
CA GLN A 179 -2.76 13.93 -24.50
C GLN A 179 -1.23 14.07 -24.41
N LYS A 180 -0.74 14.51 -23.24
CA LYS A 180 0.68 14.64 -22.93
C LYS A 180 1.05 13.84 -21.68
N ASP A 181 1.34 14.54 -20.59
CA ASP A 181 1.99 13.96 -19.43
C ASP A 181 1.01 13.66 -18.28
N HIS A 182 -0.27 14.05 -18.41
CA HIS A 182 -1.19 13.98 -17.28
C HIS A 182 -2.49 13.27 -17.62
N GLN A 183 -3.13 12.79 -16.56
CA GLN A 183 -4.51 12.30 -16.57
C GLN A 183 -5.30 13.06 -15.50
N GLN A 184 -6.55 13.41 -15.82
CA GLN A 184 -7.45 14.10 -14.88
C GLN A 184 -8.61 13.18 -14.52
N LEU A 185 -8.86 13.05 -13.23
CA LEU A 185 -10.01 12.33 -12.75
C LEU A 185 -11.23 13.26 -12.67
N LYS A 186 -12.35 12.81 -13.24
CA LYS A 186 -13.68 13.43 -13.12
C LYS A 186 -14.56 12.53 -12.28
N MET A 187 -15.35 13.13 -11.39
CA MET A 187 -16.20 12.36 -10.48
C MET A 187 -17.57 13.00 -10.34
N GLU A 188 -18.56 12.15 -10.13
CA GLU A 188 -19.91 12.52 -9.67
C GLU A 188 -20.24 11.67 -8.45
N LEU A 189 -20.63 12.30 -7.35
CA LEU A 189 -21.07 11.65 -6.12
C LEU A 189 -22.54 12.03 -5.85
N ASP A 190 -23.43 11.03 -5.88
CA ASP A 190 -24.81 11.18 -5.39
C ASP A 190 -24.87 10.67 -3.95
N HIS A 191 -25.09 11.59 -3.02
CA HIS A 191 -25.19 11.35 -1.59
C HIS A 191 -26.61 11.64 -1.04
N SER A 192 -27.62 11.61 -1.90
CA SER A 192 -29.00 11.93 -1.56
C SER A 192 -29.62 11.06 -0.46
N GLN A 193 -29.05 9.88 -0.21
CA GLN A 193 -29.47 9.00 0.88
C GLN A 193 -28.87 9.38 2.25
N LEU A 194 -27.87 10.26 2.28
CA LEU A 194 -27.23 10.72 3.49
C LEU A 194 -27.81 12.06 3.97
N ARG A 195 -27.94 12.23 5.28
CA ARG A 195 -28.34 13.49 5.87
C ARG A 195 -27.12 14.37 6.12
N ILE A 196 -26.66 15.05 5.09
CA ILE A 196 -25.51 15.94 5.17
C ILE A 196 -26.00 17.35 5.47
N THR A 197 -25.58 17.89 6.61
CA THR A 197 -25.88 19.28 7.05
C THR A 197 -24.66 20.19 6.84
N HIS A 198 -23.45 19.62 6.82
CA HIS A 198 -22.21 20.36 6.61
C HIS A 198 -21.29 19.57 5.67
N PRO A 199 -20.58 20.24 4.73
CA PRO A 199 -19.68 19.56 3.77
C PRO A 199 -18.57 18.73 4.42
N ASN A 200 -18.11 19.13 5.62
CA ASN A 200 -17.05 18.42 6.37
C ASN A 200 -17.50 17.09 7.02
N GLN A 201 -18.77 16.72 6.85
CA GLN A 201 -19.25 15.39 7.24
C GLN A 201 -18.85 14.30 6.23
N LEU A 202 -18.41 14.70 5.02
CA LEU A 202 -17.83 13.80 4.02
C LEU A 202 -16.33 13.99 3.95
N ASN A 203 -15.58 12.90 4.00
CA ASN A 203 -14.17 12.85 3.69
C ASN A 203 -13.99 11.98 2.45
N ILE A 204 -13.31 12.53 1.43
CA ILE A 204 -13.10 11.87 0.15
C ILE A 204 -11.60 11.70 -0.05
N VAL A 205 -11.16 10.49 -0.35
CA VAL A 205 -9.77 10.16 -0.65
C VAL A 205 -9.69 9.61 -2.06
N VAL A 206 -8.81 10.17 -2.87
CA VAL A 206 -8.56 9.74 -4.24
C VAL A 206 -7.13 9.28 -4.37
N LEU A 207 -6.92 8.05 -4.84
CA LEU A 207 -5.62 7.42 -5.01
C LEU A 207 -5.40 7.07 -6.48
N GLN A 208 -4.17 7.24 -6.97
CA GLN A 208 -3.71 6.68 -8.22
C GLN A 208 -2.82 5.47 -7.91
N ASN A 209 -3.13 4.31 -8.50
CA ASN A 209 -2.41 3.05 -8.32
C ASN A 209 -2.26 2.61 -6.85
N GLY A 210 -3.26 2.90 -6.00
CA GLY A 210 -3.22 2.55 -4.58
C GLY A 210 -2.21 3.35 -3.73
N ARG A 211 -1.53 4.33 -4.30
CA ARG A 211 -0.48 5.11 -3.63
C ARG A 211 -1.06 6.16 -2.70
N TRP A 212 -0.61 6.14 -1.45
CA TRP A 212 -1.01 7.12 -0.44
C TRP A 212 -0.10 8.35 -0.41
N ASP A 213 1.13 8.27 -0.93
CA ASP A 213 2.06 9.38 -0.99
C ASP A 213 1.63 10.49 -1.96
N ASN A 214 0.81 10.16 -2.97
CA ASN A 214 0.21 11.11 -3.91
C ASN A 214 -1.31 11.25 -3.74
N ALA A 215 -1.87 10.82 -2.60
CA ALA A 215 -3.30 10.87 -2.33
C ALA A 215 -3.86 12.30 -2.39
N VAL A 216 -5.00 12.47 -3.04
CA VAL A 216 -5.75 13.73 -3.00
C VAL A 216 -6.87 13.62 -1.97
N ILE A 217 -6.76 14.42 -0.92
CA ILE A 217 -7.67 14.38 0.22
C ILE A 217 -8.65 15.55 0.11
N ASN A 218 -9.95 15.25 0.23
CA ASN A 218 -11.03 16.22 0.22
C ASN A 218 -10.96 17.23 -0.94
N PRO A 219 -10.85 16.77 -2.20
CA PRO A 219 -10.84 17.68 -3.34
C PRO A 219 -12.14 18.50 -3.34
N LYS A 220 -12.01 19.81 -3.46
CA LYS A 220 -13.17 20.69 -3.47
C LYS A 220 -13.97 20.51 -4.78
N PRO A 221 -15.27 20.19 -4.72
CA PRO A 221 -16.09 20.04 -5.93
C PRO A 221 -16.31 21.37 -6.65
N ASP A 222 -16.43 21.33 -7.99
CA ASP A 222 -16.79 22.49 -8.80
C ASP A 222 -18.26 22.84 -8.67
N TYR A 223 -19.11 21.81 -8.62
CA TYR A 223 -20.56 21.97 -8.60
C TYR A 223 -21.17 21.21 -7.43
N LEU A 224 -22.06 21.93 -6.73
CA LEU A 224 -22.85 21.41 -5.63
C LEU A 224 -24.33 21.57 -5.97
N SER A 225 -25.10 20.52 -5.82
CA SER A 225 -26.56 20.55 -5.91
C SER A 225 -27.16 19.72 -4.77
N ALA A 226 -28.46 19.76 -4.61
CA ALA A 226 -29.13 19.01 -3.56
C ALA A 226 -28.82 17.49 -3.70
N GLY A 227 -28.03 16.94 -2.78
CA GLY A 227 -27.66 15.54 -2.76
C GLY A 227 -26.57 15.11 -3.75
N LYS A 228 -25.94 16.04 -4.49
CA LYS A 228 -24.89 15.70 -5.47
C LYS A 228 -23.69 16.64 -5.42
N MET A 229 -22.52 16.09 -5.67
CA MET A 229 -21.26 16.78 -5.85
C MET A 229 -20.60 16.35 -7.16
N ASN A 230 -19.97 17.29 -7.88
CA ASN A 230 -19.28 17.01 -9.13
C ASN A 230 -17.89 17.65 -9.14
N TRP A 231 -16.95 16.94 -9.73
CA TRP A 231 -15.57 17.35 -9.96
C TRP A 231 -15.26 17.17 -11.45
N GLN A 232 -15.40 18.23 -12.24
CA GLN A 232 -15.19 18.22 -13.70
C GLN A 232 -13.91 18.93 -14.08
N HIS A 233 -13.60 20.05 -13.41
CA HIS A 233 -12.47 20.93 -13.69
C HIS A 233 -11.59 21.18 -12.47
N VAL A 234 -11.42 20.14 -11.63
CA VAL A 234 -10.64 20.24 -10.39
C VAL A 234 -9.18 19.89 -10.64
N ARG A 235 -8.32 20.91 -10.68
CA ARG A 235 -6.88 20.73 -10.94
C ARG A 235 -6.16 19.85 -9.92
N ALA A 236 -6.65 19.77 -8.68
CA ALA A 236 -6.09 18.85 -7.67
C ALA A 236 -6.26 17.38 -8.06
N LEU A 237 -7.15 17.06 -8.99
CA LEU A 237 -7.37 15.70 -9.51
C LEU A 237 -6.65 15.45 -10.84
N ILE A 238 -5.64 16.26 -11.16
CA ILE A 238 -4.71 16.02 -12.26
C ILE A 238 -3.48 15.31 -11.68
N PHE A 239 -3.21 14.13 -12.22
CA PHE A 239 -2.10 13.28 -11.81
C PHE A 239 -1.09 13.18 -12.95
N ASP A 240 0.20 13.07 -12.61
CA ASP A 240 1.20 12.58 -13.56
C ASP A 240 0.75 11.20 -14.06
N ALA A 241 0.74 11.02 -15.39
CA ALA A 241 0.32 9.75 -15.96
C ALA A 241 1.35 8.63 -15.70
N GLY A 242 2.63 9.00 -15.56
CA GLY A 242 3.70 8.03 -15.33
C GLY A 242 3.90 7.09 -16.51
N ASN A 243 4.34 5.89 -16.24
CA ASN A 243 4.49 4.81 -17.21
C ASN A 243 3.98 3.49 -16.64
N GLU A 244 3.86 2.46 -17.49
CA GLU A 244 3.52 1.13 -17.02
C GLU A 244 4.53 0.65 -15.99
N TYR A 245 4.05 -0.02 -14.94
CA TYR A 245 4.93 -0.58 -13.92
C TYR A 245 5.81 -1.66 -14.54
N ARG A 246 7.01 -1.81 -14.03
CA ARG A 246 7.93 -2.90 -14.35
C ARG A 246 7.49 -4.16 -13.62
N LYS A 247 7.95 -5.32 -14.06
CA LYS A 247 7.60 -6.60 -13.45
C LYS A 247 8.68 -7.64 -13.67
N PHE A 248 8.73 -8.60 -12.77
CA PHE A 248 9.50 -9.84 -12.92
C PHE A 248 8.79 -10.98 -12.20
N GLU A 249 9.17 -12.21 -12.55
CA GLU A 249 8.78 -13.42 -11.83
C GLU A 249 10.03 -14.19 -11.44
N PHE A 250 10.16 -14.48 -10.15
CA PHE A 250 11.11 -15.45 -9.64
C PHE A 250 10.32 -16.68 -9.20
N LEU A 251 10.18 -17.66 -10.07
CA LEU A 251 9.34 -18.85 -9.84
C LEU A 251 10.13 -20.14 -9.65
N ASP A 252 11.36 -20.17 -10.12
CA ASP A 252 12.21 -21.36 -10.14
C ASP A 252 13.61 -20.96 -9.68
N THR A 253 14.32 -21.85 -8.98
CA THR A 253 15.69 -21.63 -8.51
C THR A 253 16.73 -22.05 -9.55
N ASP A 254 16.35 -22.90 -10.49
CA ASP A 254 17.26 -23.49 -11.49
C ASP A 254 17.13 -22.82 -12.87
N HIS A 255 15.94 -22.22 -13.15
CA HIS A 255 15.63 -21.64 -14.46
C HIS A 255 15.15 -20.19 -14.33
N PRO A 256 15.81 -19.22 -15.01
CA PRO A 256 15.31 -17.86 -15.11
C PRO A 256 13.91 -17.82 -15.72
N THR A 257 13.01 -17.09 -15.05
CA THR A 257 11.64 -16.84 -15.52
C THR A 257 11.50 -15.40 -16.00
N MET A 258 10.29 -14.90 -16.22
CA MET A 258 10.05 -13.58 -16.82
C MET A 258 10.82 -12.46 -16.08
N GLY A 259 11.61 -11.68 -16.82
CA GLY A 259 12.34 -10.53 -16.28
C GLY A 259 13.59 -10.88 -15.45
N ILE A 260 13.97 -12.16 -15.35
CA ILE A 260 15.20 -12.60 -14.70
C ILE A 260 16.30 -12.82 -15.74
N ASP A 261 17.46 -12.23 -15.51
CA ASP A 261 18.68 -12.37 -16.32
C ASP A 261 19.50 -13.63 -15.95
N ALA A 262 19.72 -13.82 -14.66
CA ALA A 262 20.52 -14.94 -14.14
C ALA A 262 20.11 -15.32 -12.72
N ILE A 263 20.36 -16.58 -12.39
CA ILE A 263 20.24 -17.13 -11.03
C ILE A 263 21.56 -17.85 -10.73
N ASP A 264 22.25 -17.42 -9.67
CA ASP A 264 23.51 -18.00 -9.23
C ASP A 264 23.37 -18.47 -7.77
N TRP A 265 24.08 -19.54 -7.39
CA TRP A 265 24.20 -19.98 -6.00
C TRP A 265 25.57 -19.58 -5.46
N ASP A 266 25.63 -18.82 -4.36
CA ASP A 266 26.90 -18.35 -3.79
C ASP A 266 27.47 -19.24 -2.67
N GLY A 267 26.79 -20.33 -2.35
CA GLY A 267 27.13 -21.25 -1.27
C GLY A 267 26.23 -21.13 -0.04
N SER A 268 25.43 -20.05 0.06
CA SER A 268 24.45 -19.81 1.12
C SER A 268 23.09 -19.35 0.59
N ASP A 269 23.08 -18.52 -0.45
CA ASP A 269 21.88 -17.87 -0.99
C ASP A 269 21.79 -18.00 -2.51
N TYR A 270 20.58 -18.10 -3.03
CA TYR A 270 20.32 -17.82 -4.43
C TYR A 270 20.45 -16.31 -4.71
N GLN A 271 21.28 -15.96 -5.68
CA GLN A 271 21.53 -14.61 -6.17
C GLN A 271 20.78 -14.42 -7.48
N VAL A 272 19.61 -13.79 -7.43
CA VAL A 272 18.71 -13.62 -8.57
C VAL A 272 18.89 -12.23 -9.16
N LYS A 273 19.31 -12.13 -10.41
CA LYS A 273 19.51 -10.86 -11.10
C LYS A 273 18.30 -10.56 -11.97
N VAL A 274 17.57 -9.52 -11.62
CA VAL A 274 16.52 -8.95 -12.49
C VAL A 274 17.21 -8.33 -13.72
N MET A 275 16.61 -8.45 -14.88
CA MET A 275 17.11 -7.80 -16.11
C MET A 275 17.36 -6.32 -15.86
N THR A 276 18.49 -5.80 -16.35
CA THR A 276 18.85 -4.39 -16.16
C THR A 276 17.81 -3.48 -16.80
N ASP A 277 17.19 -2.66 -15.96
CA ASP A 277 16.22 -1.67 -16.39
C ASP A 277 16.90 -0.50 -17.11
N SER A 278 16.37 -0.16 -18.27
CA SER A 278 16.85 0.94 -19.11
C SER A 278 15.79 2.06 -19.16
N PRO A 279 16.21 3.29 -19.49
CA PRO A 279 15.29 4.40 -19.72
C PRO A 279 14.22 4.07 -20.76
N ARG A 280 13.00 4.54 -20.55
CA ARG A 280 11.84 4.31 -21.43
C ARG A 280 11.37 5.62 -22.06
N PRO A 281 12.00 6.09 -23.15
CA PRO A 281 11.70 7.38 -23.77
C PRO A 281 10.36 7.40 -24.53
N ASN A 282 9.76 6.25 -24.77
CA ASN A 282 8.50 6.10 -25.50
C ASN A 282 7.56 5.19 -24.70
N TYR A 283 6.26 5.43 -24.86
CA TYR A 283 5.25 4.54 -24.31
C TYR A 283 5.24 3.20 -25.06
N VAL A 284 5.28 2.14 -24.29
CA VAL A 284 5.02 0.77 -24.75
C VAL A 284 4.02 0.15 -23.77
N TYR A 285 2.88 -0.26 -24.31
CA TYR A 285 1.88 -0.96 -23.51
C TYR A 285 2.46 -2.23 -22.89
N ASP A 286 2.28 -2.38 -21.59
CA ASP A 286 2.61 -3.60 -20.88
C ASP A 286 1.61 -3.81 -19.73
N GLU A 287 0.94 -4.95 -19.72
CA GLU A 287 0.03 -5.30 -18.64
C GLU A 287 0.82 -5.59 -17.36
N ALA A 288 0.63 -4.77 -16.35
CA ALA A 288 1.30 -4.90 -15.05
C ALA A 288 0.30 -4.77 -13.90
N ALA A 289 0.67 -5.33 -12.74
CA ALA A 289 -0.18 -5.36 -11.54
C ALA A 289 -0.15 -4.07 -10.72
N LYS A 290 0.40 -2.97 -11.26
CA LYS A 290 0.46 -1.62 -10.64
C LYS A 290 1.04 -1.60 -9.22
N GLY A 291 2.07 -2.42 -8.97
CA GLY A 291 2.78 -2.51 -7.69
C GLY A 291 2.42 -3.76 -6.89
N SER A 292 1.34 -4.45 -7.22
CA SER A 292 0.93 -5.65 -6.50
C SER A 292 1.87 -6.84 -6.76
N PHE A 293 1.87 -7.80 -5.85
CA PHE A 293 2.68 -9.00 -5.92
C PHE A 293 1.86 -10.25 -5.57
N TYR A 294 2.33 -11.40 -6.04
CA TYR A 294 1.66 -12.67 -5.79
C TYR A 294 2.70 -13.77 -5.53
N ILE A 295 2.61 -14.40 -4.36
CA ILE A 295 3.53 -15.46 -3.93
C ILE A 295 3.16 -16.77 -4.63
N ARG A 296 4.10 -17.30 -5.43
CA ARG A 296 3.98 -18.60 -6.09
C ARG A 296 5.35 -19.09 -6.58
N ASN A 297 5.46 -20.38 -6.77
CA ASN A 297 6.57 -21.01 -7.49
C ASN A 297 6.06 -21.71 -8.78
N SER A 298 6.97 -22.32 -9.52
CA SER A 298 6.66 -23.03 -10.78
C SER A 298 5.71 -24.21 -10.59
N ASP A 299 5.81 -24.90 -9.46
CA ASP A 299 4.96 -26.07 -9.15
C ASP A 299 3.53 -25.64 -8.77
N ASN A 300 3.36 -24.41 -8.29
CA ASN A 300 2.10 -23.81 -7.88
C ASN A 300 1.29 -24.66 -6.89
N VAL A 301 1.98 -25.31 -5.95
CA VAL A 301 1.40 -26.16 -4.91
C VAL A 301 1.84 -25.65 -3.55
N GLU A 302 0.88 -25.40 -2.66
CA GLU A 302 1.13 -24.90 -1.28
C GLU A 302 2.14 -23.73 -1.25
N ASN A 303 2.00 -22.77 -2.15
CA ASN A 303 2.93 -21.68 -2.40
C ASN A 303 3.41 -20.96 -1.12
N ASN A 304 2.51 -20.82 -0.13
CA ASN A 304 2.81 -20.09 1.08
C ASN A 304 3.95 -20.71 1.92
N ASN A 305 4.15 -22.04 1.85
CA ASN A 305 5.16 -22.74 2.62
C ASN A 305 6.16 -23.57 1.78
N THR A 306 6.10 -23.49 0.44
CA THR A 306 7.06 -24.15 -0.45
C THR A 306 7.92 -23.18 -1.27
N CYS A 307 7.59 -21.89 -1.28
CA CYS A 307 8.35 -20.87 -2.00
C CYS A 307 9.66 -20.54 -1.30
N GLU A 308 10.76 -20.49 -2.06
CA GLU A 308 12.10 -20.17 -1.59
C GLU A 308 12.31 -18.65 -1.42
N TYR A 309 13.21 -18.25 -0.56
CA TYR A 309 13.73 -16.90 -0.44
C TYR A 309 15.07 -16.75 -1.13
N ALA A 310 15.28 -15.61 -1.79
CA ALA A 310 16.51 -15.31 -2.51
C ALA A 310 16.92 -13.84 -2.38
N GLN A 311 18.17 -13.55 -2.67
CA GLN A 311 18.72 -12.20 -2.82
C GLN A 311 18.38 -11.69 -4.23
N ILE A 312 17.43 -10.77 -4.35
CA ILE A 312 17.01 -10.19 -5.63
C ILE A 312 17.80 -8.91 -5.89
N HIS A 313 18.52 -8.88 -7.01
CA HIS A 313 19.33 -7.75 -7.44
C HIS A 313 18.64 -6.93 -8.51
N PHE A 314 18.38 -5.68 -8.20
CA PHE A 314 17.82 -4.69 -9.12
C PHE A 314 18.92 -3.80 -9.65
N THR A 315 18.90 -3.51 -10.95
CA THR A 315 19.83 -2.60 -11.60
C THR A 315 19.06 -1.64 -12.52
N LEU A 316 19.19 -0.33 -12.30
CA LEU A 316 18.62 0.70 -13.16
C LEU A 316 19.73 1.52 -13.83
N LYS A 317 19.75 1.52 -15.17
CA LYS A 317 20.65 2.33 -15.97
C LYS A 317 20.07 3.74 -16.11
N ALA A 318 20.56 4.67 -15.31
CA ALA A 318 20.15 6.08 -15.38
C ALA A 318 21.34 6.98 -14.95
N PRO A 319 21.41 8.24 -15.41
CA PRO A 319 22.36 9.20 -14.88
C PRO A 319 22.04 9.49 -13.41
N LYS A 320 23.03 9.99 -12.67
CA LYS A 320 22.82 10.42 -11.28
C LYS A 320 21.74 11.49 -11.20
N LEU A 321 20.74 11.25 -10.38
CA LEU A 321 19.57 12.10 -10.19
C LEU A 321 19.75 13.00 -8.95
N PRO A 322 19.00 14.11 -8.85
CA PRO A 322 19.15 15.08 -7.76
C PRO A 322 18.52 14.63 -6.43
N GLY A 323 17.77 13.55 -6.42
CA GLY A 323 17.13 12.97 -5.22
C GLY A 323 17.49 11.50 -5.04
N ASP A 324 17.07 10.93 -3.91
CA ASP A 324 17.23 9.51 -3.61
C ASP A 324 16.23 8.68 -4.43
N VAL A 325 16.71 7.64 -5.11
CA VAL A 325 15.89 6.73 -5.91
C VAL A 325 15.46 5.54 -5.06
N TYR A 326 14.17 5.21 -5.14
CA TYR A 326 13.56 4.11 -4.38
C TYR A 326 12.81 3.16 -5.30
N LEU A 327 12.84 1.89 -4.98
CA LEU A 327 11.86 0.91 -5.41
C LEU A 327 10.53 1.23 -4.70
N ASN A 328 9.43 1.23 -5.44
CA ASN A 328 8.09 1.49 -4.90
C ASN A 328 7.09 0.48 -5.46
N ALA A 329 6.37 -0.16 -4.56
CA ALA A 329 5.36 -1.17 -4.84
C ALA A 329 4.53 -1.46 -3.58
N ASP A 330 3.52 -2.33 -3.66
CA ASP A 330 2.72 -2.76 -2.50
C ASP A 330 3.60 -3.50 -1.47
N TRP A 331 4.58 -4.28 -1.93
CA TRP A 331 5.55 -4.99 -1.08
C TRP A 331 6.60 -4.09 -0.42
N THR A 332 6.66 -2.79 -0.76
CA THR A 332 7.39 -1.77 0.00
C THR A 332 6.49 -1.02 0.99
N TYR A 333 5.22 -1.40 1.05
CA TYR A 333 4.20 -0.83 1.96
C TYR A 333 4.00 0.69 1.80
N GLY A 334 4.33 1.25 0.61
CA GLY A 334 4.31 2.69 0.36
C GLY A 334 5.35 3.48 1.17
N ARG A 335 6.38 2.79 1.70
CA ARG A 335 7.39 3.38 2.58
C ARG A 335 8.71 3.59 1.84
N PHE A 336 9.32 4.75 2.09
CA PHE A 336 10.64 5.11 1.55
C PHE A 336 11.72 4.81 2.60
N LEU A 337 11.89 3.52 2.93
CA LEU A 337 12.87 3.03 3.91
C LEU A 337 14.25 2.86 3.26
N PRO A 338 15.34 2.93 4.05
CA PRO A 338 16.70 2.76 3.53
C PRO A 338 16.91 1.45 2.76
N GLU A 339 16.22 0.37 3.12
CA GLU A 339 16.30 -0.93 2.45
C GLU A 339 15.76 -0.92 1.00
N TYR A 340 14.81 -0.02 0.68
CA TYR A 340 14.25 0.13 -0.67
C TYR A 340 14.96 1.19 -1.50
N ARG A 341 15.95 1.91 -0.90
CA ARG A 341 16.74 2.92 -1.58
C ARG A 341 17.78 2.26 -2.47
N MET A 342 17.91 2.78 -3.69
CA MET A 342 18.94 2.35 -4.62
C MET A 342 20.23 3.17 -4.44
N GLU A 343 21.36 2.49 -4.49
CA GLU A 343 22.67 3.11 -4.42
C GLU A 343 23.21 3.37 -5.83
N TYR A 344 23.77 4.55 -6.06
CA TYR A 344 24.36 4.93 -7.34
C TYR A 344 25.83 4.56 -7.42
N ASP A 345 26.18 3.78 -8.43
CA ASP A 345 27.57 3.47 -8.75
C ASP A 345 28.12 4.45 -9.81
N GLU A 346 29.08 5.27 -9.43
CA GLU A 346 29.75 6.25 -10.30
C GLU A 346 30.53 5.62 -11.45
N MET A 347 31.00 4.37 -11.30
CA MET A 347 31.79 3.68 -12.33
C MET A 347 30.89 3.12 -13.44
N THR A 348 29.86 2.43 -13.07
CA THR A 348 28.92 1.80 -14.02
C THR A 348 27.82 2.74 -14.50
N LYS A 349 27.61 3.86 -13.81
CA LYS A 349 26.50 4.81 -14.04
C LYS A 349 25.13 4.16 -13.93
N THR A 350 24.98 3.31 -12.91
CA THR A 350 23.77 2.57 -12.64
C THR A 350 23.39 2.69 -11.16
N TYR A 351 22.08 2.55 -10.88
CA TYR A 351 21.55 2.40 -9.54
C TYR A 351 21.38 0.93 -9.23
N HIS A 352 21.67 0.52 -8.00
CA HIS A 352 21.57 -0.86 -7.52
C HIS A 352 20.80 -0.95 -6.21
N ALA A 353 19.99 -2.00 -6.07
CA ALA A 353 19.41 -2.43 -4.81
C ALA A 353 19.46 -3.95 -4.70
N ARG A 354 19.53 -4.46 -3.47
CA ARG A 354 19.47 -5.88 -3.16
C ARG A 354 18.46 -6.11 -2.06
N LEU A 355 17.47 -6.97 -2.33
CA LEU A 355 16.40 -7.28 -1.40
C LEU A 355 16.26 -8.80 -1.21
N PHE A 356 15.99 -9.22 0.01
CA PHE A 356 15.70 -10.61 0.32
C PHE A 356 14.20 -10.85 0.17
N MET A 357 13.80 -11.56 -0.89
CA MET A 357 12.40 -11.71 -1.32
C MET A 357 12.05 -13.19 -1.57
N LYS A 358 10.77 -13.51 -1.37
CA LYS A 358 10.18 -14.83 -1.61
C LYS A 358 9.89 -15.03 -3.11
N GLN A 359 9.88 -16.28 -3.58
CA GLN A 359 9.41 -16.60 -4.95
C GLN A 359 8.02 -16.05 -5.20
N GLY A 360 7.83 -15.47 -6.40
CA GLY A 360 6.57 -14.88 -6.78
C GLY A 360 6.63 -14.01 -8.02
N TYR A 361 5.49 -13.45 -8.37
CA TYR A 361 5.34 -12.36 -9.32
C TYR A 361 5.40 -11.02 -8.58
N TYR A 362 6.14 -10.06 -9.13
CA TYR A 362 6.33 -8.74 -8.52
C TYR A 362 6.20 -7.63 -9.55
N SER A 363 5.35 -6.65 -9.28
CA SER A 363 5.25 -5.41 -10.04
C SER A 363 5.86 -4.26 -9.23
N TYR A 364 6.55 -3.32 -9.90
CA TYR A 364 7.23 -2.22 -9.24
C TYR A 364 7.44 -1.01 -10.15
N GLN A 365 7.75 0.13 -9.56
CA GLN A 365 8.21 1.33 -10.23
C GLN A 365 9.37 1.95 -9.46
N TYR A 366 10.01 2.94 -10.06
CA TYR A 366 11.01 3.77 -9.42
C TYR A 366 10.41 5.13 -9.10
N LEU A 367 10.64 5.62 -7.88
CA LEU A 367 10.29 6.98 -7.45
C LEU A 367 11.51 7.69 -6.90
N MET A 368 11.52 9.01 -7.02
CA MET A 368 12.58 9.86 -6.51
C MET A 368 12.07 10.70 -5.35
N LYS A 369 12.72 10.58 -4.20
CA LYS A 369 12.46 11.41 -3.02
C LYS A 369 13.45 12.57 -3.00
N MET A 370 12.91 13.78 -3.05
CA MET A 370 13.70 15.00 -3.00
C MET A 370 14.06 15.40 -1.57
N GLU A 371 15.02 16.30 -1.40
CA GLU A 371 15.44 16.83 -0.09
C GLU A 371 14.28 17.53 0.68
N ASP A 372 13.32 18.12 -0.04
CA ASP A 372 12.13 18.75 0.52
C ASP A 372 11.04 17.73 0.95
N GLY A 373 11.33 16.43 0.78
CA GLY A 373 10.42 15.33 1.07
C GLY A 373 9.40 15.04 -0.03
N SER A 374 9.35 15.83 -1.11
CA SER A 374 8.44 15.57 -2.23
C SER A 374 8.84 14.31 -3.00
N ILE A 375 7.83 13.55 -3.43
CA ILE A 375 8.02 12.34 -4.24
C ILE A 375 7.72 12.67 -5.70
N ARG A 376 8.60 12.24 -6.60
CA ARG A 376 8.50 12.52 -8.05
C ARG A 376 8.76 11.27 -8.87
N LEU A 377 8.21 11.26 -10.08
CA LEU A 377 8.57 10.27 -11.10
C LEU A 377 10.01 10.48 -11.55
N LEU A 378 10.67 9.39 -11.95
CA LEU A 378 12.01 9.48 -12.54
C LEU A 378 11.91 9.97 -13.99
N PRO A 379 12.76 10.94 -14.42
CA PRO A 379 12.79 11.38 -15.82
C PRO A 379 13.09 10.24 -16.81
N SER A 380 13.85 9.21 -16.37
CA SER A 380 14.18 8.04 -17.18
C SER A 380 13.01 7.11 -17.46
N GLU A 381 11.94 7.18 -16.64
CA GLU A 381 10.76 6.33 -16.82
C GLU A 381 9.77 6.91 -17.84
N GLY A 382 9.84 8.19 -18.12
CA GLY A 382 8.89 8.89 -18.97
C GLY A 382 7.56 9.18 -18.25
N ASN A 383 6.68 9.88 -18.95
CA ASN A 383 5.38 10.28 -18.43
C ASN A 383 4.41 10.34 -19.62
N PHE A 384 3.46 9.42 -19.71
CA PHE A 384 2.68 9.18 -20.92
C PHE A 384 1.18 9.06 -20.62
N TYR A 385 0.35 9.87 -21.25
CA TYR A 385 -1.10 9.86 -21.07
C TYR A 385 -1.76 8.50 -21.36
N GLN A 386 -1.10 7.64 -22.15
CA GLN A 386 -1.59 6.31 -22.51
C GLN A 386 -1.50 5.31 -21.37
N THR A 387 -0.71 5.61 -20.32
CA THR A 387 -0.51 4.70 -19.18
C THR A 387 -1.83 4.27 -18.58
N GLN A 388 -1.99 2.97 -18.42
CA GLN A 388 -3.20 2.41 -17.80
C GLN A 388 -3.11 2.50 -16.27
N ASN A 389 -3.52 3.65 -15.73
CA ASN A 389 -3.55 3.85 -14.30
C ASN A 389 -4.88 3.36 -13.69
N LYS A 390 -4.79 2.88 -12.46
CA LYS A 390 -5.93 2.54 -11.62
C LYS A 390 -6.23 3.73 -10.71
N TYR A 391 -7.51 4.05 -10.53
CA TYR A 391 -7.94 5.08 -9.59
C TYR A 391 -8.90 4.50 -8.58
N ASN A 392 -8.66 4.80 -7.29
CA ASN A 392 -9.51 4.39 -6.19
C ASN A 392 -10.09 5.63 -5.52
N VAL A 393 -11.38 5.61 -5.23
CA VAL A 393 -12.06 6.68 -4.51
C VAL A 393 -12.75 6.10 -3.28
N LEU A 394 -12.39 6.60 -2.11
CA LEU A 394 -12.95 6.24 -0.82
C LEU A 394 -13.82 7.39 -0.33
N VAL A 395 -15.06 7.10 0.06
CA VAL A 395 -16.00 8.10 0.58
C VAL A 395 -16.38 7.74 2.00
N TYR A 396 -15.93 8.56 2.93
CA TYR A 396 -16.25 8.42 4.35
C TYR A 396 -17.33 9.42 4.75
N TYR A 397 -18.18 9.01 5.69
CA TYR A 397 -19.23 9.84 6.26
C TYR A 397 -19.22 9.76 7.77
N ARG A 398 -19.35 10.95 8.40
CA ARG A 398 -19.57 11.08 9.85
C ARG A 398 -20.83 11.91 10.10
N ALA A 399 -21.90 11.26 10.55
CA ALA A 399 -23.09 11.99 11.00
C ALA A 399 -22.78 12.81 12.26
N GLN A 400 -23.62 13.79 12.56
CA GLN A 400 -23.41 14.67 13.74
C GLN A 400 -23.39 13.89 15.08
N SER A 401 -24.09 12.74 15.13
CA SER A 401 -24.12 11.86 16.30
C SER A 401 -23.02 10.80 16.31
N ASP A 402 -22.27 10.64 15.22
CA ASP A 402 -21.30 9.56 15.08
C ASP A 402 -19.98 9.91 15.77
N ARG A 403 -19.39 8.90 16.39
CA ARG A 403 -18.11 9.04 17.11
C ARG A 403 -16.89 8.82 16.22
N THR A 404 -17.09 8.29 14.99
CA THR A 404 -16.03 8.02 14.02
C THR A 404 -16.55 8.13 12.59
N ASP A 405 -15.65 8.03 11.60
CA ASP A 405 -15.99 7.97 10.19
C ASP A 405 -16.38 6.53 9.78
N ARG A 406 -17.36 6.42 8.89
CA ARG A 406 -17.78 5.17 8.27
C ARG A 406 -17.45 5.22 6.78
N LEU A 407 -16.93 4.14 6.22
CA LEU A 407 -16.68 4.04 4.78
C LEU A 407 -17.98 3.67 4.06
N VAL A 408 -18.65 4.67 3.49
CA VAL A 408 -19.99 4.56 2.90
C VAL A 408 -20.00 4.36 1.39
N GLY A 409 -18.83 4.52 0.74
CA GLY A 409 -18.67 4.29 -0.68
C GLY A 409 -17.22 3.99 -1.05
N TYR A 410 -17.03 3.08 -1.98
CA TYR A 410 -15.76 2.73 -2.60
C TYR A 410 -15.96 2.57 -4.10
N GLY A 411 -15.09 3.16 -4.88
CA GLY A 411 -15.07 3.01 -6.33
C GLY A 411 -13.66 2.76 -6.85
N GLU A 412 -13.55 1.88 -7.83
CA GLU A 412 -12.31 1.58 -8.54
C GLU A 412 -12.55 1.75 -10.05
N LEU A 413 -11.68 2.50 -10.69
CA LEU A 413 -11.57 2.63 -12.14
C LEU A 413 -10.25 1.94 -12.57
N LYS A 414 -10.37 0.97 -13.49
CA LYS A 414 -9.24 0.23 -14.08
C LYS A 414 -8.95 0.72 -15.48
#